data_193b55db711f2e03a1f55f07268aab4c
#
_entry.id   193b55db711f2e03a1f55f07268aab4c
#
_cell.length_a   1.000
_cell.length_b   1.000
_cell.length_c   1.000
_cell.angle_alpha   90.00
_cell.angle_beta   90.00
_cell.angle_gamma   90.00
#
_symmetry.space_group_name_H-M   'P 1'
#
loop_
_entity.id
_entity.type
_entity.pdbx_description
1 polymer ?
#
loop_
_entity_poly.entity_id
_entity_poly.type
_entity_poly.pdbx_seq_one_letter_code
_entity_poly.pdbx_strand_id
1 'polypeptide(L)'
;MIPHKQLSLADIFEDCQNIFEEDKPQFLALLEQHIDIDEIIPITFRNHFYASTGRTRKYPLRALLWALIIQRIFSIPTDQLLLTFLHYSKPLREFCGFTKVPDASKITRFKQDFLEDLQSVFDNLVDLTEPICQDIDSAKAYAKAQGFDKSYDPYKAAYGSMPSHASANPEIKQLYINGHFCYVFKFGVVTNGLGIIRHISFYNKDFMTAHPDIIVEKKSNSPDEDKRVHDSKLLIPTLKDFFSKHPLINPKTFLGDAAFDTVELYKNLLTGDTFGKDRHFQKAYIPLNARSGLENQNYAINEDGIPCCPHDPTLPMKPEGSKSNLRSGLPTFKFVCPKMKWVYDKSTQKSHRHCFYENPCTTSKCGRMVYIYPEKDLRAYPGAIRGTEEWNNTYKIRTVVERDINHIKDNLCLAGRRTQNEKTLHADLILAGITQLITVVLADKINHHEYIRSLKPLIA
;
A
#
# COMPACT_ATOMS: atom_id res chain seq x y z
N MET A 1 -63.09 33.11 4.09
CA MET A 1 -62.46 33.44 2.79
C MET A 1 -60.97 33.12 2.93
N ILE A 2 -60.51 32.07 2.30
CA ILE A 2 -59.06 31.76 2.23
C ILE A 2 -58.49 32.67 1.14
N PRO A 3 -57.52 33.54 1.41
CA PRO A 3 -56.95 34.37 0.38
C PRO A 3 -56.18 33.46 -0.60
N HIS A 4 -56.71 33.38 -1.83
CA HIS A 4 -55.94 32.80 -2.96
C HIS A 4 -54.76 33.73 -3.25
N LYS A 5 -53.58 33.39 -2.78
CA LYS A 5 -52.34 33.99 -3.25
C LYS A 5 -52.12 33.47 -4.66
N GLN A 6 -52.26 34.33 -5.65
CA GLN A 6 -51.97 34.01 -7.04
C GLN A 6 -50.46 33.88 -7.16
N LEU A 7 -49.95 32.65 -7.23
CA LEU A 7 -48.53 32.36 -7.40
C LEU A 7 -48.15 32.78 -8.83
N SER A 8 -47.11 33.57 -8.97
CA SER A 8 -46.53 33.86 -10.27
C SER A 8 -45.71 32.64 -10.78
N LEU A 9 -45.52 32.54 -12.08
CA LEU A 9 -44.63 31.52 -12.66
C LEU A 9 -43.20 31.60 -12.07
N ALA A 10 -42.78 32.81 -11.69
CA ALA A 10 -41.48 33.03 -11.03
C ALA A 10 -41.44 32.41 -9.61
N ASP A 11 -42.53 32.62 -8.82
CA ASP A 11 -42.61 32.02 -7.46
C ASP A 11 -42.64 30.49 -7.54
N ILE A 12 -43.33 29.91 -8.53
CA ILE A 12 -43.33 28.43 -8.73
C ILE A 12 -41.95 27.95 -9.16
N PHE A 13 -41.22 28.72 -9.96
CA PHE A 13 -39.88 28.36 -10.41
C PHE A 13 -38.87 28.44 -9.26
N GLU A 14 -38.99 29.47 -8.42
CA GLU A 14 -38.16 29.67 -7.23
C GLU A 14 -38.45 28.61 -6.17
N ASP A 15 -39.72 28.27 -5.90
CA ASP A 15 -40.10 27.17 -5.02
C ASP A 15 -39.61 25.82 -5.55
N CYS A 16 -39.68 25.55 -6.84
CA CYS A 16 -39.11 24.36 -7.45
C CYS A 16 -37.58 24.31 -7.35
N GLN A 17 -36.90 25.46 -7.55
CA GLN A 17 -35.45 25.53 -7.37
C GLN A 17 -35.05 25.25 -5.90
N ASN A 18 -35.75 25.87 -4.96
CA ASN A 18 -35.50 25.67 -3.53
C ASN A 18 -35.73 24.19 -3.12
N ILE A 19 -36.81 23.55 -3.58
CA ILE A 19 -37.07 22.13 -3.35
C ILE A 19 -35.95 21.26 -3.98
N PHE A 20 -35.43 21.61 -5.15
CA PHE A 20 -34.34 20.89 -5.78
C PHE A 20 -33.00 21.08 -5.05
N GLU A 21 -32.76 22.24 -4.45
CA GLU A 21 -31.55 22.50 -3.65
C GLU A 21 -31.66 21.85 -2.27
N GLU A 22 -32.84 21.85 -1.63
CA GLU A 22 -33.10 21.16 -0.37
C GLU A 22 -33.01 19.62 -0.50
N ASP A 23 -33.42 19.07 -1.65
CA ASP A 23 -33.35 17.63 -1.92
C ASP A 23 -31.95 17.13 -2.32
N LYS A 24 -30.99 18.03 -2.52
CA LYS A 24 -29.62 17.65 -2.88
C LYS A 24 -28.88 17.12 -1.63
N PRO A 25 -28.45 15.85 -1.63
CA PRO A 25 -27.72 15.32 -0.48
C PRO A 25 -26.51 16.21 -0.15
N GLN A 26 -26.39 16.62 1.11
CA GLN A 26 -25.30 17.51 1.58
C GLN A 26 -23.91 17.00 1.17
N PHE A 27 -23.74 15.70 1.17
CA PHE A 27 -22.48 15.06 0.74
C PHE A 27 -22.13 15.35 -0.74
N LEU A 28 -23.11 15.31 -1.64
CA LEU A 28 -22.88 15.61 -3.05
C LEU A 28 -22.56 17.10 -3.26
N ALA A 29 -23.22 17.98 -2.49
CA ALA A 29 -22.90 19.39 -2.48
C ALA A 29 -21.47 19.68 -1.99
N LEU A 30 -21.04 18.97 -0.95
CA LEU A 30 -19.68 19.05 -0.41
C LEU A 30 -18.63 18.61 -1.46
N LEU A 31 -18.88 17.51 -2.16
CA LEU A 31 -18.00 17.06 -3.25
C LEU A 31 -17.89 18.10 -4.38
N GLU A 32 -19.02 18.67 -4.80
CA GLU A 32 -19.06 19.68 -5.88
C GLU A 32 -18.34 20.98 -5.49
N GLN A 33 -18.46 21.38 -4.23
CA GLN A 33 -17.82 22.60 -3.72
C GLN A 33 -16.30 22.46 -3.66
N HIS A 34 -15.79 21.28 -3.30
CA HIS A 34 -14.39 21.10 -2.97
C HIS A 34 -13.59 20.35 -4.02
N ILE A 35 -14.21 19.57 -4.89
CA ILE A 35 -13.52 18.75 -5.89
C ILE A 35 -13.89 19.17 -7.29
N ASP A 36 -12.98 19.87 -7.96
CA ASP A 36 -13.09 20.07 -9.40
C ASP A 36 -12.40 18.91 -10.14
N ILE A 37 -13.22 18.00 -10.66
CA ILE A 37 -12.70 16.85 -11.42
C ILE A 37 -12.05 17.28 -12.74
N ASP A 38 -12.43 18.44 -13.26
CA ASP A 38 -11.85 18.96 -14.50
C ASP A 38 -10.41 19.42 -14.30
N GLU A 39 -10.01 19.87 -13.13
CA GLU A 39 -8.60 20.15 -12.80
C GLU A 39 -7.77 18.85 -12.65
N ILE A 40 -8.40 17.77 -12.22
CA ILE A 40 -7.75 16.47 -12.00
C ILE A 40 -7.48 15.74 -13.32
N ILE A 41 -8.33 15.92 -14.33
CA ILE A 41 -8.22 15.24 -15.62
C ILE A 41 -7.10 15.86 -16.47
N PRO A 42 -6.03 15.10 -16.82
CA PRO A 42 -4.97 15.59 -17.69
C PRO A 42 -5.49 16.05 -19.05
N ILE A 43 -4.86 17.07 -19.62
CA ILE A 43 -5.21 17.56 -20.95
C ILE A 43 -5.02 16.49 -22.03
N THR A 44 -4.03 15.61 -21.86
CA THR A 44 -3.79 14.47 -22.76
C THR A 44 -4.97 13.51 -22.77
N PHE A 45 -5.56 13.22 -21.61
CA PHE A 45 -6.76 12.40 -21.52
C PHE A 45 -7.96 13.05 -22.22
N ARG A 46 -8.18 14.37 -22.02
CA ARG A 46 -9.24 15.09 -22.70
C ARG A 46 -9.08 15.02 -24.22
N ASN A 47 -7.87 15.26 -24.71
CA ASN A 47 -7.55 15.21 -26.13
C ASN A 47 -7.74 13.81 -26.71
N HIS A 48 -7.34 12.76 -25.98
CA HIS A 48 -7.56 11.38 -26.40
C HIS A 48 -9.05 11.02 -26.38
N PHE A 49 -9.78 11.41 -25.35
CA PHE A 49 -11.20 11.11 -25.23
C PHE A 49 -12.06 11.84 -26.29
N TYR A 50 -11.78 13.12 -26.55
CA TYR A 50 -12.48 13.97 -27.52
C TYR A 50 -11.71 14.11 -28.83
N ALA A 51 -11.04 13.05 -29.27
CA ALA A 51 -10.28 13.07 -30.52
C ALA A 51 -11.10 13.65 -31.69
N SER A 52 -10.44 14.46 -32.52
CA SER A 52 -11.06 15.15 -33.67
C SER A 52 -11.55 14.20 -34.77
N THR A 53 -11.03 12.98 -34.79
CA THR A 53 -11.39 11.92 -35.74
C THR A 53 -12.31 10.89 -35.10
N GLY A 54 -13.36 10.49 -35.80
CA GLY A 54 -14.31 9.49 -35.34
C GLY A 54 -15.67 10.04 -34.93
N ARG A 55 -16.50 9.20 -34.34
CA ARG A 55 -17.86 9.58 -33.91
C ARG A 55 -17.81 10.42 -32.65
N THR A 56 -18.55 11.53 -32.61
CA THR A 56 -18.70 12.36 -31.40
C THR A 56 -19.11 11.55 -30.18
N ARG A 57 -18.45 11.77 -29.07
CA ARG A 57 -18.74 11.11 -27.80
C ARG A 57 -20.11 11.55 -27.28
N LYS A 58 -20.95 10.56 -26.95
CA LYS A 58 -22.32 10.81 -26.48
C LYS A 58 -22.37 11.20 -25.00
N TYR A 59 -21.42 10.72 -24.23
CA TYR A 59 -21.35 10.91 -22.78
C TYR A 59 -20.12 11.72 -22.44
N PRO A 60 -20.22 12.74 -21.58
CA PRO A 60 -19.06 13.54 -21.16
C PRO A 60 -18.06 12.70 -20.37
N LEU A 61 -16.77 12.98 -20.55
CA LEU A 61 -15.69 12.34 -19.79
C LEU A 61 -15.89 12.53 -18.29
N ARG A 62 -16.16 13.78 -17.87
CA ARG A 62 -16.47 14.14 -16.48
C ARG A 62 -17.56 13.25 -15.89
N ALA A 63 -18.64 13.03 -16.63
CA ALA A 63 -19.78 12.25 -16.17
C ALA A 63 -19.42 10.76 -15.93
N LEU A 64 -18.63 10.19 -16.84
CA LEU A 64 -18.17 8.80 -16.70
C LEU A 64 -17.24 8.62 -15.51
N LEU A 65 -16.31 9.55 -15.29
CA LEU A 65 -15.39 9.52 -14.15
C LEU A 65 -16.11 9.69 -12.82
N TRP A 66 -16.99 10.71 -12.71
CA TRP A 66 -17.77 10.91 -11.49
C TRP A 66 -18.62 9.68 -11.15
N ALA A 67 -19.29 9.08 -12.12
CA ALA A 67 -20.09 7.89 -11.88
C ALA A 67 -19.27 6.74 -11.31
N LEU A 68 -18.04 6.53 -11.82
CA LEU A 68 -17.15 5.47 -11.36
C LEU A 68 -16.51 5.78 -10.00
N ILE A 69 -16.27 7.04 -9.68
CA ILE A 69 -15.80 7.48 -8.36
C ILE A 69 -16.92 7.31 -7.32
N ILE A 70 -18.10 7.82 -7.61
CA ILE A 70 -19.30 7.68 -6.77
C ILE A 70 -19.64 6.21 -6.53
N GLN A 71 -19.51 5.36 -7.54
CA GLN A 71 -19.69 3.93 -7.37
C GLN A 71 -18.87 3.37 -6.21
N ARG A 72 -17.64 3.83 -6.06
CA ARG A 72 -16.72 3.36 -5.03
C ARG A 72 -16.96 4.02 -3.68
N ILE A 73 -17.23 5.32 -3.67
CA ILE A 73 -17.57 6.05 -2.44
C ILE A 73 -18.79 5.42 -1.76
N PHE A 74 -19.82 5.11 -2.53
CA PHE A 74 -21.04 4.46 -2.01
C PHE A 74 -20.95 2.93 -1.94
N SER A 75 -19.80 2.35 -2.23
CA SER A 75 -19.57 0.89 -2.22
C SER A 75 -20.57 0.11 -3.09
N ILE A 76 -20.93 0.64 -4.25
CA ILE A 76 -21.85 -0.01 -5.20
C ILE A 76 -21.09 -1.14 -5.94
N PRO A 77 -21.43 -2.41 -5.74
CA PRO A 77 -20.56 -3.53 -6.12
C PRO A 77 -20.48 -3.78 -7.61
N THR A 78 -21.47 -3.39 -8.41
CA THR A 78 -21.50 -3.69 -9.86
C THR A 78 -21.84 -2.48 -10.68
N ASP A 79 -21.33 -2.45 -11.94
CA ASP A 79 -21.65 -1.39 -12.89
C ASP A 79 -23.14 -1.37 -13.23
N GLN A 80 -23.79 -2.56 -13.28
CA GLN A 80 -25.23 -2.64 -13.52
C GLN A 80 -26.03 -1.98 -12.40
N LEU A 81 -25.64 -2.18 -11.14
CA LEU A 81 -26.30 -1.56 -10.00
C LEU A 81 -26.06 -0.05 -9.98
N LEU A 82 -24.84 0.42 -10.30
CA LEU A 82 -24.56 1.84 -10.49
C LEU A 82 -25.51 2.46 -11.51
N LEU A 83 -25.68 1.84 -12.68
CA LEU A 83 -26.57 2.34 -13.73
C LEU A 83 -28.03 2.36 -13.27
N THR A 84 -28.45 1.39 -12.48
CA THR A 84 -29.77 1.35 -11.84
C THR A 84 -29.94 2.57 -10.93
N PHE A 85 -28.98 2.87 -10.04
CA PHE A 85 -29.03 4.06 -9.19
C PHE A 85 -29.08 5.35 -10.01
N LEU A 86 -28.29 5.48 -11.08
CA LEU A 86 -28.31 6.64 -11.96
C LEU A 86 -29.65 6.80 -12.72
N HIS A 87 -30.35 5.70 -13.00
CA HIS A 87 -31.69 5.77 -13.61
C HIS A 87 -32.73 6.30 -12.63
N TYR A 88 -32.71 5.85 -11.39
CA TYR A 88 -33.76 6.15 -10.42
C TYR A 88 -33.47 7.39 -9.56
N SER A 89 -32.20 7.74 -9.33
CA SER A 89 -31.83 8.93 -8.57
C SER A 89 -31.51 10.10 -9.49
N LYS A 90 -32.39 11.08 -9.54
CA LYS A 90 -32.18 12.30 -10.30
C LYS A 90 -31.01 13.11 -9.74
N PRO A 91 -30.90 13.38 -8.42
CA PRO A 91 -29.79 14.13 -7.85
C PRO A 91 -28.43 13.52 -8.17
N LEU A 92 -28.31 12.17 -8.08
CA LEU A 92 -27.07 11.48 -8.39
C LEU A 92 -26.69 11.57 -9.87
N ARG A 93 -27.67 11.44 -10.75
CA ARG A 93 -27.46 11.57 -12.20
C ARG A 93 -27.04 12.98 -12.59
N GLU A 94 -27.65 14.00 -12.02
CA GLU A 94 -27.33 15.42 -12.26
C GLU A 94 -25.96 15.78 -11.71
N PHE A 95 -25.62 15.34 -10.51
CA PHE A 95 -24.28 15.48 -9.95
C PHE A 95 -23.20 14.92 -10.88
N CYS A 96 -23.40 13.71 -11.42
CA CYS A 96 -22.48 13.15 -12.40
C CYS A 96 -22.45 13.92 -13.72
N GLY A 97 -23.49 14.67 -14.06
CA GLY A 97 -23.61 15.40 -15.31
C GLY A 97 -24.18 14.58 -16.48
N PHE A 98 -25.00 13.57 -16.21
CA PHE A 98 -25.66 12.78 -17.24
C PHE A 98 -27.04 13.35 -17.61
N THR A 99 -27.23 13.67 -18.86
CA THR A 99 -28.57 13.90 -19.45
C THR A 99 -29.27 12.57 -19.74
N LYS A 100 -28.51 11.55 -20.15
CA LYS A 100 -28.97 10.19 -20.42
C LYS A 100 -27.97 9.20 -19.84
N VAL A 101 -28.46 8.23 -19.08
CA VAL A 101 -27.61 7.18 -18.49
C VAL A 101 -27.06 6.25 -19.57
N PRO A 102 -25.74 5.93 -19.55
CA PRO A 102 -25.15 4.98 -20.48
C PRO A 102 -25.60 3.54 -20.22
N ASP A 103 -25.38 2.66 -21.17
CA ASP A 103 -25.48 1.22 -20.97
C ASP A 103 -24.17 0.65 -20.38
N ALA A 104 -24.25 -0.59 -19.81
CA ALA A 104 -23.10 -1.22 -19.16
C ALA A 104 -21.92 -1.45 -20.11
N SER A 105 -22.18 -1.68 -21.40
CA SER A 105 -21.13 -1.88 -22.41
C SER A 105 -20.28 -0.63 -22.62
N LYS A 106 -20.87 0.56 -22.42
CA LYS A 106 -20.14 1.85 -22.53
C LYS A 106 -19.18 2.04 -21.36
N ILE A 107 -19.61 1.68 -20.16
CA ILE A 107 -18.74 1.71 -18.96
C ILE A 107 -17.58 0.72 -19.12
N THR A 108 -17.86 -0.51 -19.56
CA THR A 108 -16.81 -1.51 -19.80
C THR A 108 -15.80 -1.05 -20.84
N ARG A 109 -16.27 -0.55 -21.99
CA ARG A 109 -15.38 -0.02 -23.04
C ARG A 109 -14.57 1.17 -22.55
N PHE A 110 -15.18 2.10 -21.81
CA PHE A 110 -14.47 3.22 -21.25
C PHE A 110 -13.28 2.76 -20.39
N LYS A 111 -13.47 1.78 -19.50
CA LYS A 111 -12.42 1.22 -18.66
C LYS A 111 -11.30 0.56 -19.47
N GLN A 112 -11.65 -0.12 -20.57
CA GLN A 112 -10.69 -0.84 -21.41
C GLN A 112 -9.92 0.09 -22.36
N ASP A 113 -10.63 1.04 -22.99
CA ASP A 113 -10.06 1.91 -24.01
C ASP A 113 -9.16 3.01 -23.40
N PHE A 114 -9.43 3.41 -22.14
CA PHE A 114 -8.77 4.53 -21.47
C PHE A 114 -8.00 4.12 -20.21
N LEU A 115 -7.51 2.89 -20.16
CA LEU A 115 -6.76 2.36 -19.00
C LEU A 115 -5.52 3.19 -18.69
N GLU A 116 -4.72 3.55 -19.71
CA GLU A 116 -3.50 4.35 -19.56
C GLU A 116 -3.80 5.78 -19.14
N ASP A 117 -4.89 6.36 -19.66
CA ASP A 117 -5.33 7.69 -19.23
C ASP A 117 -5.79 7.70 -17.77
N LEU A 118 -6.50 6.66 -17.33
CA LEU A 118 -6.85 6.49 -15.92
C LEU A 118 -5.61 6.33 -15.04
N GLN A 119 -4.58 5.63 -15.52
CA GLN A 119 -3.29 5.56 -14.82
C GLN A 119 -2.66 6.95 -14.69
N SER A 120 -2.72 7.77 -15.72
CA SER A 120 -2.19 9.14 -15.69
C SER A 120 -2.94 10.02 -14.68
N VAL A 121 -4.26 9.88 -14.56
CA VAL A 121 -5.06 10.56 -13.52
C VAL A 121 -4.60 10.12 -12.13
N PHE A 122 -4.39 8.83 -11.93
CA PHE A 122 -3.91 8.28 -10.65
C PHE A 122 -2.52 8.84 -10.30
N ASP A 123 -1.58 8.79 -11.23
CA ASP A 123 -0.20 9.24 -11.01
C ASP A 123 -0.16 10.75 -10.65
N ASN A 124 -0.95 11.59 -11.34
CA ASN A 124 -1.07 13.02 -11.01
C ASN A 124 -1.66 13.25 -9.60
N LEU A 125 -2.66 12.47 -9.21
CA LEU A 125 -3.24 12.57 -7.87
C LEU A 125 -2.27 12.10 -6.78
N VAL A 126 -1.41 11.14 -7.07
CA VAL A 126 -0.33 10.74 -6.14
C VAL A 126 0.58 11.94 -5.86
N ASP A 127 1.05 12.61 -6.91
CA ASP A 127 1.93 13.79 -6.76
C ASP A 127 1.22 14.96 -6.06
N LEU A 128 -0.05 15.21 -6.38
CA LEU A 128 -0.86 16.25 -5.74
C LEU A 128 -1.08 15.98 -4.24
N THR A 129 -1.30 14.74 -3.86
CA THR A 129 -1.61 14.37 -2.46
C THR A 129 -0.37 14.08 -1.61
N GLU A 130 0.82 14.03 -2.19
CA GLU A 130 2.05 13.76 -1.44
C GLU A 130 2.35 14.82 -0.38
N PRO A 131 2.31 16.15 -0.66
CA PRO A 131 2.50 17.18 0.35
C PRO A 131 1.49 17.07 1.50
N ILE A 132 0.21 16.84 1.18
CA ILE A 132 -0.86 16.68 2.17
C ILE A 132 -0.54 15.51 3.12
N CYS A 133 -0.12 14.38 2.55
CA CYS A 133 0.23 13.21 3.34
C CYS A 133 1.47 13.43 4.21
N GLN A 134 2.47 14.15 3.71
CA GLN A 134 3.67 14.48 4.48
C GLN A 134 3.34 15.39 5.67
N ASP A 135 2.48 16.38 5.49
CA ASP A 135 2.03 17.27 6.55
C ASP A 135 1.26 16.51 7.64
N ILE A 136 0.34 15.63 7.27
CA ILE A 136 -0.40 14.80 8.20
C ILE A 136 0.50 13.80 8.94
N ASP A 137 1.49 13.20 8.26
CA ASP A 137 2.41 12.23 8.86
C ASP A 137 3.35 12.92 9.86
N SER A 138 3.85 14.12 9.53
CA SER A 138 4.66 14.93 10.42
C SER A 138 3.90 15.34 11.69
N ALA A 139 2.61 15.70 11.58
CA ALA A 139 1.74 16.01 12.70
C ALA A 139 1.46 14.79 13.59
N LYS A 140 1.34 13.58 13.01
CA LYS A 140 1.13 12.32 13.75
C LYS A 140 2.36 11.84 14.51
N ALA A 141 3.57 12.23 14.14
CA ALA A 141 4.78 11.90 14.88
C ALA A 141 4.74 12.43 16.33
N TYR A 142 3.90 13.40 16.63
CA TYR A 142 3.66 13.94 17.98
C TYR A 142 2.46 13.31 18.72
N ALA A 143 1.60 12.54 18.05
CA ALA A 143 0.44 11.90 18.66
C ALA A 143 0.75 10.41 18.97
N LYS A 144 0.89 10.07 20.26
CA LYS A 144 1.07 8.67 20.73
C LYS A 144 -0.09 7.78 20.32
N ALA A 145 0.20 6.71 19.60
CA ALA A 145 -0.78 5.69 19.23
C ALA A 145 -1.21 4.85 20.45
N GLN A 146 -2.54 4.75 20.68
CA GLN A 146 -3.13 3.72 21.54
C GLN A 146 -3.58 2.55 20.66
N GLY A 147 -3.16 1.31 21.03
CA GLY A 147 -3.46 0.11 20.26
C GLY A 147 -4.73 -0.60 20.72
N PHE A 148 -5.39 -1.28 19.76
CA PHE A 148 -6.38 -2.32 20.03
C PHE A 148 -6.00 -3.60 19.28
N ASP A 149 -6.04 -4.72 20.03
CA ASP A 149 -5.79 -6.08 19.54
C ASP A 149 -7.12 -6.81 19.31
N LYS A 150 -7.27 -7.50 18.17
CA LYS A 150 -8.29 -8.55 17.98
C LYS A 150 -7.79 -9.63 17.03
N SER A 151 -7.65 -10.83 17.58
CA SER A 151 -7.45 -12.08 16.85
C SER A 151 -8.71 -12.51 16.08
N TYR A 152 -8.55 -13.01 14.87
CA TYR A 152 -9.63 -13.56 14.04
C TYR A 152 -9.25 -14.96 13.56
N ASP A 153 -10.17 -15.92 13.74
CA ASP A 153 -10.00 -17.34 13.35
C ASP A 153 -10.81 -17.62 12.06
N PRO A 154 -10.20 -18.17 10.99
CA PRO A 154 -10.92 -18.41 9.74
C PRO A 154 -11.58 -19.79 9.70
N TYR A 155 -12.82 -19.84 9.23
CA TYR A 155 -13.61 -21.05 8.97
C TYR A 155 -12.94 -22.00 7.98
N LYS A 156 -12.91 -23.29 8.31
CA LYS A 156 -12.54 -24.38 7.41
C LYS A 156 -13.76 -24.77 6.55
N ALA A 157 -13.68 -24.50 5.26
CA ALA A 157 -14.65 -25.02 4.28
C ALA A 157 -14.01 -26.17 3.46
N ALA A 158 -14.79 -27.22 3.17
CA ALA A 158 -14.37 -28.34 2.33
C ALA A 158 -14.50 -27.96 0.85
N TYR A 159 -13.48 -28.26 0.04
CA TYR A 159 -13.45 -27.93 -1.38
C TYR A 159 -13.30 -29.18 -2.23
N GLY A 160 -14.10 -29.26 -3.30
CA GLY A 160 -13.91 -30.23 -4.38
C GLY A 160 -12.67 -29.89 -5.24
N SER A 161 -12.22 -30.84 -6.04
CA SER A 161 -11.12 -30.66 -6.97
C SER A 161 -11.45 -29.57 -8.01
N MET A 162 -10.64 -28.49 -8.05
CA MET A 162 -10.73 -27.47 -9.09
C MET A 162 -9.82 -27.82 -10.27
N PRO A 163 -10.23 -27.53 -11.52
CA PRO A 163 -9.36 -27.67 -12.69
C PRO A 163 -8.10 -26.80 -12.54
N SER A 164 -6.98 -27.28 -13.06
CA SER A 164 -5.69 -26.56 -13.02
C SER A 164 -5.70 -25.24 -13.79
N HIS A 165 -6.62 -25.07 -14.74
CA HIS A 165 -6.77 -23.86 -15.55
C HIS A 165 -8.21 -23.38 -15.60
N ALA A 166 -8.39 -22.06 -15.55
CA ALA A 166 -9.68 -21.44 -15.84
C ALA A 166 -9.95 -21.52 -17.35
N SER A 167 -10.98 -22.25 -17.74
CA SER A 167 -11.33 -22.41 -19.17
C SER A 167 -11.70 -21.09 -19.85
N ALA A 168 -12.23 -20.13 -19.09
CA ALA A 168 -12.69 -18.84 -19.61
C ALA A 168 -11.58 -17.79 -19.74
N ASN A 169 -10.46 -17.95 -19.05
CA ASN A 169 -9.34 -17.03 -19.14
C ASN A 169 -8.01 -17.71 -18.80
N PRO A 170 -7.19 -18.05 -19.83
CA PRO A 170 -5.92 -18.75 -19.63
C PRO A 170 -4.85 -17.93 -18.90
N GLU A 171 -5.03 -16.61 -18.74
CA GLU A 171 -4.08 -15.72 -18.05
C GLU A 171 -4.31 -15.71 -16.53
N ILE A 172 -5.45 -16.17 -16.05
CA ILE A 172 -5.74 -16.30 -14.62
C ILE A 172 -4.91 -17.44 -14.05
N LYS A 173 -4.17 -17.12 -12.98
CA LYS A 173 -3.27 -18.07 -12.31
C LYS A 173 -3.98 -18.75 -11.17
N GLN A 174 -3.70 -20.05 -11.01
CA GLN A 174 -4.12 -20.80 -9.85
C GLN A 174 -3.14 -20.54 -8.70
N LEU A 175 -3.64 -20.14 -7.55
CA LEU A 175 -2.86 -20.01 -6.30
C LEU A 175 -3.48 -20.86 -5.20
N TYR A 176 -2.61 -21.42 -4.35
CA TYR A 176 -3.00 -22.06 -3.11
C TYR A 176 -2.85 -21.08 -1.95
N ILE A 177 -3.97 -20.64 -1.40
CA ILE A 177 -4.01 -19.63 -0.34
C ILE A 177 -4.83 -20.21 0.82
N ASN A 178 -4.25 -20.25 2.03
CA ASN A 178 -4.94 -20.69 3.25
C ASN A 178 -5.67 -22.04 3.12
N GLY A 179 -5.06 -23.02 2.46
CA GLY A 179 -5.66 -24.33 2.28
C GLY A 179 -6.58 -24.46 1.05
N HIS A 180 -6.69 -23.44 0.22
CA HIS A 180 -7.62 -23.42 -0.92
C HIS A 180 -6.91 -23.07 -2.22
N PHE A 181 -7.34 -23.72 -3.30
CA PHE A 181 -7.00 -23.30 -4.66
C PHE A 181 -7.99 -22.24 -5.14
N CYS A 182 -7.47 -21.13 -5.65
CA CYS A 182 -8.26 -20.07 -6.25
C CYS A 182 -7.59 -19.57 -7.53
N TYR A 183 -8.41 -19.06 -8.44
CA TYR A 183 -7.93 -18.38 -9.64
C TYR A 183 -7.85 -16.90 -9.37
N VAL A 184 -6.66 -16.30 -9.57
CA VAL A 184 -6.42 -14.92 -9.18
C VAL A 184 -5.60 -14.17 -10.22
N PHE A 185 -5.84 -12.85 -10.28
CA PHE A 185 -4.86 -11.90 -10.78
C PHE A 185 -4.03 -11.37 -9.61
N LYS A 186 -2.75 -11.12 -9.87
CA LYS A 186 -1.82 -10.62 -8.87
C LYS A 186 -1.49 -9.15 -9.15
N PHE A 187 -1.50 -8.36 -8.10
CA PHE A 187 -1.07 -6.96 -8.14
C PHE A 187 -0.25 -6.61 -6.91
N GLY A 188 0.57 -5.57 -7.03
CA GLY A 188 1.33 -4.98 -5.93
C GLY A 188 0.87 -3.56 -5.66
N VAL A 189 0.89 -3.18 -4.39
CA VAL A 189 0.56 -1.84 -3.94
C VAL A 189 1.69 -1.30 -3.07
N VAL A 190 2.12 -0.08 -3.34
CA VAL A 190 3.01 0.69 -2.47
C VAL A 190 2.15 1.74 -1.75
N THR A 191 2.21 1.77 -0.44
CA THR A 191 1.53 2.76 0.39
C THR A 191 2.52 3.57 1.21
N ASN A 192 2.12 4.76 1.64
CA ASN A 192 2.85 5.49 2.68
C ASN A 192 2.47 4.99 4.09
N GLY A 193 3.07 5.56 5.14
CA GLY A 193 2.80 5.21 6.54
C GLY A 193 1.36 5.48 6.99
N LEU A 194 0.61 6.29 6.26
CA LEU A 194 -0.81 6.57 6.50
C LEU A 194 -1.73 5.50 5.89
N GLY A 195 -1.22 4.61 5.02
CA GLY A 195 -2.00 3.64 4.27
C GLY A 195 -2.71 4.25 3.07
N ILE A 196 -2.11 5.27 2.48
CA ILE A 196 -2.60 5.86 1.24
C ILE A 196 -1.75 5.33 0.10
N ILE A 197 -2.39 4.82 -0.94
CA ILE A 197 -1.72 4.25 -2.12
C ILE A 197 -0.84 5.30 -2.78
N ARG A 198 0.40 4.90 -3.13
CA ARG A 198 1.35 5.70 -3.89
C ARG A 198 1.70 5.08 -5.23
N HIS A 199 1.56 3.76 -5.35
CA HIS A 199 1.80 3.07 -6.61
C HIS A 199 1.01 1.77 -6.68
N ILE A 200 0.61 1.41 -7.90
CA ILE A 200 -0.07 0.16 -8.22
C ILE A 200 0.66 -0.48 -9.39
N SER A 201 1.07 -1.74 -9.23
CA SER A 201 1.58 -2.58 -10.31
C SER A 201 0.65 -3.75 -10.54
N PHE A 202 0.17 -3.93 -11.75
CA PHE A 202 -0.64 -5.09 -12.14
C PHE A 202 0.27 -6.11 -12.85
N TYR A 203 0.49 -7.28 -12.25
CA TYR A 203 1.49 -8.24 -12.70
C TYR A 203 0.97 -9.13 -13.83
N ASN A 204 0.69 -8.50 -14.96
CA ASN A 204 0.25 -9.14 -16.18
C ASN A 204 1.41 -9.34 -17.17
N LYS A 205 1.09 -9.74 -18.40
CA LYS A 205 2.07 -9.94 -19.46
C LYS A 205 2.82 -8.66 -19.83
N ASP A 206 2.14 -7.52 -19.83
CA ASP A 206 2.75 -6.23 -20.19
C ASP A 206 3.81 -5.83 -19.15
N PHE A 207 3.50 -5.99 -17.85
CA PHE A 207 4.45 -5.78 -16.77
C PHE A 207 5.68 -6.70 -16.91
N MET A 208 5.47 -7.99 -17.19
CA MET A 208 6.58 -8.94 -17.37
C MET A 208 7.41 -8.63 -18.60
N THR A 209 6.81 -8.09 -19.66
CA THR A 209 7.54 -7.67 -20.88
C THR A 209 8.38 -6.41 -20.63
N ALA A 210 7.88 -5.49 -19.80
CA ALA A 210 8.61 -4.29 -19.40
C ALA A 210 9.81 -4.60 -18.46
N HIS A 211 9.75 -5.74 -17.76
CA HIS A 211 10.79 -6.17 -16.81
C HIS A 211 11.39 -7.54 -17.17
N PRO A 212 12.18 -7.65 -18.25
CA PRO A 212 12.72 -8.93 -18.73
C PRO A 212 13.79 -9.54 -17.79
N ASP A 213 14.29 -8.77 -16.84
CA ASP A 213 15.20 -9.19 -15.78
C ASP A 213 14.51 -10.04 -14.69
N ILE A 214 13.19 -10.14 -14.68
CA ILE A 214 12.46 -11.04 -13.79
C ILE A 214 12.59 -12.48 -14.28
N ILE A 215 13.50 -13.23 -13.66
CA ILE A 215 13.68 -14.66 -13.95
C ILE A 215 12.61 -15.46 -13.21
N VAL A 216 11.79 -16.16 -13.97
CA VAL A 216 10.83 -17.14 -13.44
C VAL A 216 11.52 -18.50 -13.39
N GLU A 217 11.97 -18.90 -12.21
CA GLU A 217 12.57 -20.22 -12.02
C GLU A 217 11.49 -21.31 -11.96
N LYS A 218 11.63 -22.32 -12.81
CA LYS A 218 10.81 -23.52 -12.72
C LYS A 218 11.23 -24.36 -11.53
N LYS A 219 10.31 -24.61 -10.61
CA LYS A 219 10.56 -25.51 -9.46
C LYS A 219 10.28 -26.97 -9.76
N SER A 220 9.49 -27.26 -10.77
CA SER A 220 9.18 -28.61 -11.22
C SER A 220 8.82 -28.64 -12.72
N ASN A 221 8.73 -29.84 -13.29
CA ASN A 221 8.24 -30.04 -14.66
C ASN A 221 6.72 -29.91 -14.81
N SER A 222 6.03 -29.47 -13.76
CA SER A 222 4.58 -29.23 -13.80
C SER A 222 4.28 -27.92 -14.52
N PRO A 223 3.41 -27.91 -15.54
CA PRO A 223 3.00 -26.69 -16.25
C PRO A 223 2.38 -25.62 -15.33
N ASP A 224 1.83 -26.05 -14.19
CA ASP A 224 1.11 -25.18 -13.25
C ASP A 224 2.06 -24.38 -12.35
N GLU A 225 3.28 -24.86 -12.11
CA GLU A 225 4.28 -24.15 -11.30
C GLU A 225 5.03 -23.04 -12.07
N ASP A 226 5.02 -23.08 -13.39
CA ASP A 226 5.72 -22.10 -14.24
C ASP A 226 5.15 -20.69 -14.17
N LYS A 227 4.02 -20.49 -13.50
CA LYS A 227 3.27 -19.24 -13.51
C LYS A 227 3.46 -18.40 -12.23
N ARG A 228 4.24 -18.89 -11.27
CA ARG A 228 4.41 -18.22 -9.98
C ARG A 228 5.68 -17.39 -9.94
N VAL A 229 5.53 -16.08 -9.96
CA VAL A 229 6.62 -15.18 -9.60
C VAL A 229 6.49 -14.83 -8.12
N HIS A 230 7.56 -15.08 -7.34
CA HIS A 230 7.58 -14.74 -5.93
C HIS A 230 7.55 -13.23 -5.71
N ASP A 231 6.92 -12.77 -4.63
CA ASP A 231 6.79 -11.35 -4.28
C ASP A 231 8.15 -10.66 -4.17
N SER A 232 9.16 -11.37 -3.67
CA SER A 232 10.54 -10.86 -3.57
C SER A 232 11.16 -10.51 -4.92
N LYS A 233 10.75 -11.14 -6.02
CA LYS A 233 11.22 -10.84 -7.37
C LYS A 233 10.46 -9.68 -8.02
N LEU A 234 9.24 -9.42 -7.58
CA LEU A 234 8.38 -8.35 -8.11
C LEU A 234 8.62 -7.01 -7.44
N LEU A 235 9.17 -6.98 -6.22
CA LEU A 235 9.31 -5.77 -5.42
C LEU A 235 10.22 -4.74 -6.09
N ILE A 236 11.43 -5.13 -6.51
CA ILE A 236 12.39 -4.18 -7.09
C ILE A 236 11.88 -3.59 -8.41
N PRO A 237 11.33 -4.36 -9.36
CA PRO A 237 10.66 -3.80 -10.54
C PRO A 237 9.54 -2.81 -10.19
N THR A 238 8.66 -3.18 -9.25
CA THR A 238 7.59 -2.29 -8.77
C THR A 238 8.13 -0.97 -8.21
N LEU A 239 9.19 -1.02 -7.40
CA LEU A 239 9.81 0.19 -6.86
C LEU A 239 10.54 1.02 -7.92
N LYS A 240 11.14 0.38 -8.93
CA LYS A 240 11.73 1.10 -10.08
C LYS A 240 10.66 1.89 -10.83
N ASP A 241 9.50 1.27 -11.12
CA ASP A 241 8.37 1.95 -11.77
C ASP A 241 7.86 3.10 -10.91
N PHE A 242 7.68 2.86 -9.61
CA PHE A 242 7.25 3.90 -8.65
C PHE A 242 8.19 5.11 -8.67
N PHE A 243 9.49 4.90 -8.51
CA PHE A 243 10.46 5.98 -8.47
C PHE A 243 10.67 6.69 -9.82
N SER A 244 10.44 5.99 -10.94
CA SER A 244 10.49 6.61 -12.27
C SER A 244 9.31 7.55 -12.51
N LYS A 245 8.12 7.17 -12.03
CA LYS A 245 6.90 7.97 -12.17
C LYS A 245 6.86 9.15 -11.19
N HIS A 246 7.38 8.96 -9.98
CA HIS A 246 7.32 9.93 -8.88
C HIS A 246 8.72 10.34 -8.41
N PRO A 247 9.47 11.11 -9.21
CA PRO A 247 10.86 11.44 -8.91
C PRO A 247 11.04 12.33 -7.69
N LEU A 248 10.01 13.02 -7.23
CA LEU A 248 10.06 13.88 -6.05
C LEU A 248 9.83 13.13 -4.73
N ILE A 249 9.25 11.93 -4.80
CA ILE A 249 9.00 11.10 -3.63
C ILE A 249 10.28 10.33 -3.25
N ASN A 250 10.79 10.56 -2.03
CA ASN A 250 12.04 9.96 -1.57
C ASN A 250 11.88 9.37 -0.14
N PRO A 251 11.21 8.23 0.02
CA PRO A 251 11.03 7.57 1.29
C PRO A 251 12.36 7.07 1.86
N LYS A 252 12.56 7.22 3.17
CA LYS A 252 13.79 6.80 3.86
C LYS A 252 13.65 5.43 4.54
N THR A 253 12.44 4.96 4.72
CA THR A 253 12.15 3.72 5.44
C THR A 253 11.31 2.79 4.58
N PHE A 254 11.73 1.54 4.48
CA PHE A 254 10.98 0.46 3.85
C PHE A 254 10.39 -0.46 4.91
N LEU A 255 9.13 -0.86 4.74
CA LEU A 255 8.43 -1.83 5.59
C LEU A 255 7.98 -2.99 4.71
N GLY A 256 8.39 -4.20 5.05
CA GLY A 256 8.06 -5.40 4.30
C GLY A 256 7.82 -6.60 5.20
N ASP A 257 7.25 -7.65 4.64
CA ASP A 257 7.03 -8.90 5.35
C ASP A 257 8.27 -9.83 5.24
N ALA A 258 8.27 -10.94 5.98
CA ALA A 258 9.39 -11.89 5.99
C ALA A 258 9.65 -12.56 4.63
N ALA A 259 8.72 -12.50 3.66
CA ALA A 259 8.93 -12.98 2.29
C ALA A 259 10.00 -12.17 1.55
N PHE A 260 10.26 -10.94 1.99
CA PHE A 260 11.27 -10.04 1.41
C PHE A 260 12.65 -10.17 2.07
N ASP A 261 12.85 -11.09 3.02
CA ASP A 261 14.10 -11.26 3.76
C ASP A 261 15.16 -12.00 2.92
N THR A 262 15.77 -11.29 1.96
CA THR A 262 16.88 -11.80 1.13
C THR A 262 18.03 -10.80 1.07
N VAL A 263 19.28 -11.29 1.04
CA VAL A 263 20.49 -10.46 0.98
C VAL A 263 20.48 -9.56 -0.27
N GLU A 264 20.05 -10.11 -1.41
CA GLU A 264 19.96 -9.37 -2.66
C GLU A 264 19.00 -8.17 -2.55
N LEU A 265 17.85 -8.39 -1.90
CA LEU A 265 16.86 -7.35 -1.73
C LEU A 265 17.36 -6.23 -0.81
N TYR A 266 18.02 -6.56 0.30
CA TYR A 266 18.63 -5.54 1.16
C TYR A 266 19.71 -4.73 0.43
N LYS A 267 20.54 -5.37 -0.42
CA LYS A 267 21.51 -4.65 -1.24
C LYS A 267 20.82 -3.65 -2.17
N ASN A 268 19.76 -4.08 -2.86
CA ASN A 268 19.02 -3.19 -3.75
C ASN A 268 18.29 -2.06 -3.00
N LEU A 269 17.77 -2.30 -1.81
CA LEU A 269 17.04 -1.29 -1.03
C LEU A 269 17.96 -0.29 -0.35
N LEU A 270 19.05 -0.75 0.26
CA LEU A 270 19.85 0.04 1.22
C LEU A 270 21.17 0.54 0.62
N THR A 271 21.67 -0.07 -0.45
CA THR A 271 22.94 0.27 -1.05
C THR A 271 22.84 0.32 -2.57
N GLY A 272 23.67 1.13 -3.20
CA GLY A 272 23.75 1.20 -4.65
C GLY A 272 22.72 2.13 -5.31
N ASP A 273 22.77 2.13 -6.64
CA ASP A 273 22.01 3.06 -7.47
C ASP A 273 20.81 2.38 -8.16
N THR A 274 20.22 1.37 -7.52
CA THR A 274 19.12 0.56 -8.08
C THR A 274 17.93 1.43 -8.53
N PHE A 275 17.64 2.51 -7.81
CA PHE A 275 16.54 3.43 -8.07
C PHE A 275 17.00 4.80 -8.60
N GLY A 276 18.28 4.94 -8.93
CA GLY A 276 18.91 6.17 -9.36
C GLY A 276 19.98 6.65 -8.39
N LYS A 277 20.80 7.59 -8.83
CA LYS A 277 21.92 8.11 -8.04
C LYS A 277 21.44 8.70 -6.72
N ASP A 278 22.06 8.29 -5.62
CA ASP A 278 21.77 8.73 -4.25
C ASP A 278 20.33 8.43 -3.76
N ARG A 279 19.61 7.55 -4.46
CA ARG A 279 18.24 7.15 -4.11
C ARG A 279 18.23 5.73 -3.56
N HIS A 280 18.16 5.63 -2.24
CA HIS A 280 18.04 4.37 -1.50
C HIS A 280 17.34 4.60 -0.16
N PHE A 281 16.81 3.52 0.41
CA PHE A 281 16.27 3.55 1.76
C PHE A 281 17.41 3.55 2.77
N GLN A 282 17.19 4.19 3.91
CA GLN A 282 18.16 4.20 5.01
C GLN A 282 17.93 3.03 5.97
N LYS A 283 16.68 2.59 6.11
CA LYS A 283 16.24 1.51 7.01
C LYS A 283 15.25 0.61 6.30
N ALA A 284 15.36 -0.70 6.51
CA ALA A 284 14.39 -1.68 6.08
C ALA A 284 13.90 -2.49 7.28
N TYR A 285 12.61 -2.41 7.58
CA TYR A 285 11.96 -3.16 8.63
C TYR A 285 11.33 -4.41 8.04
N ILE A 286 12.10 -5.49 7.97
CA ILE A 286 11.71 -6.80 7.43
C ILE A 286 12.06 -7.83 8.50
N PRO A 287 11.11 -8.64 9.02
CA PRO A 287 11.40 -9.72 9.95
C PRO A 287 12.30 -10.77 9.31
N LEU A 288 13.08 -11.48 10.12
CA LEU A 288 13.84 -12.62 9.64
C LEU A 288 12.91 -13.74 9.18
N ASN A 289 13.22 -14.34 8.05
CA ASN A 289 12.54 -15.54 7.61
C ASN A 289 13.12 -16.75 8.36
N ALA A 290 12.32 -17.39 9.20
CA ALA A 290 12.74 -18.56 9.99
C ALA A 290 13.23 -19.75 9.14
N ARG A 291 12.82 -19.84 7.86
CA ARG A 291 13.23 -20.91 6.94
C ARG A 291 14.63 -20.71 6.36
N SER A 292 15.14 -19.49 6.38
CA SER A 292 16.45 -19.13 5.86
C SER A 292 17.37 -18.82 7.04
N GLY A 293 18.17 -19.76 7.49
CA GLY A 293 19.17 -19.53 8.53
C GLY A 293 20.06 -18.33 8.19
N LEU A 294 20.61 -17.67 9.19
CA LEU A 294 21.73 -16.74 8.95
C LEU A 294 22.98 -17.60 8.82
N GLU A 295 23.53 -17.69 7.61
CA GLU A 295 24.74 -18.48 7.36
C GLU A 295 25.97 -17.85 8.03
N ASN A 296 26.85 -18.69 8.53
CA ASN A 296 28.20 -18.34 8.94
C ASN A 296 28.34 -17.46 10.20
N GLN A 297 27.84 -17.92 11.33
CA GLN A 297 27.85 -17.10 12.54
C GLN A 297 28.66 -17.73 13.68
N ASN A 298 29.65 -17.00 14.14
CA ASN A 298 30.44 -17.34 15.34
C ASN A 298 29.66 -17.13 16.65
N TYR A 299 28.34 -16.92 16.58
CA TYR A 299 27.47 -16.67 17.73
C TYR A 299 26.02 -17.11 17.42
N ALA A 300 25.30 -17.52 18.44
CA ALA A 300 23.87 -17.81 18.33
C ALA A 300 23.08 -16.52 18.20
N ILE A 301 21.99 -16.56 17.43
CA ILE A 301 21.04 -15.45 17.29
C ILE A 301 19.63 -15.93 17.62
N ASN A 302 18.79 -15.03 18.12
CA ASN A 302 17.38 -15.30 18.35
C ASN A 302 16.55 -15.06 17.07
N GLU A 303 15.22 -15.23 17.18
CA GLU A 303 14.26 -15.03 16.09
C GLU A 303 14.26 -13.59 15.54
N ASP A 304 14.64 -12.62 16.36
CA ASP A 304 14.77 -11.21 15.98
C ASP A 304 16.12 -10.88 15.31
N GLY A 305 17.03 -11.85 15.19
CA GLY A 305 18.37 -11.63 14.63
C GLY A 305 19.34 -10.96 15.60
N ILE A 306 19.04 -10.93 16.89
CA ILE A 306 19.91 -10.39 17.93
C ILE A 306 20.90 -11.47 18.38
N PRO A 307 22.21 -11.17 18.47
CA PRO A 307 23.17 -12.09 19.04
C PRO A 307 22.78 -12.51 20.48
N CYS A 308 22.95 -13.78 20.79
CA CYS A 308 22.61 -14.33 22.10
C CYS A 308 23.85 -14.77 22.88
N CYS A 309 23.68 -14.98 24.19
CA CYS A 309 24.71 -15.57 25.03
C CYS A 309 25.03 -17.00 24.54
N PRO A 310 26.30 -17.40 24.35
CA PRO A 310 26.64 -18.74 23.89
C PRO A 310 26.23 -19.85 24.87
N HIS A 311 26.13 -19.56 26.17
CA HIS A 311 25.69 -20.50 27.19
C HIS A 311 24.16 -20.54 27.35
N ASP A 312 23.47 -19.52 26.87
CA ASP A 312 22.02 -19.40 26.99
C ASP A 312 21.46 -18.67 25.74
N PRO A 313 21.11 -19.46 24.72
CA PRO A 313 20.57 -18.87 23.46
C PRO A 313 19.25 -18.09 23.63
N THR A 314 18.56 -18.28 24.76
CA THR A 314 17.33 -17.51 25.05
C THR A 314 17.63 -16.13 25.60
N LEU A 315 18.89 -15.81 25.91
CA LEU A 315 19.30 -14.55 26.50
C LEU A 315 19.94 -13.64 25.45
N PRO A 316 19.22 -12.66 24.91
CA PRO A 316 19.75 -11.74 23.89
C PRO A 316 20.81 -10.81 24.47
N MET A 317 21.84 -10.52 23.67
CA MET A 317 22.86 -9.53 24.02
C MET A 317 22.27 -8.12 23.98
N LYS A 318 22.81 -7.23 24.82
CA LYS A 318 22.38 -5.84 24.89
C LYS A 318 23.13 -4.99 23.86
N PRO A 319 22.42 -4.15 23.09
CA PRO A 319 23.07 -3.18 22.23
C PRO A 319 23.81 -2.14 23.09
N GLU A 320 25.06 -1.86 22.77
CA GLU A 320 25.91 -0.90 23.45
C GLU A 320 26.53 0.09 22.45
N GLY A 321 25.67 0.89 21.85
CA GLY A 321 26.07 1.94 20.93
C GLY A 321 26.41 1.47 19.51
N SER A 322 26.65 2.43 18.66
CA SER A 322 27.08 2.26 17.27
C SER A 322 28.25 3.21 16.99
N LYS A 323 29.13 2.81 16.07
CA LYS A 323 30.14 3.69 15.49
C LYS A 323 29.85 3.88 14.03
N SER A 324 29.81 5.10 13.55
CA SER A 324 29.79 5.36 12.10
C SER A 324 31.07 4.84 11.48
N ASN A 325 30.91 4.07 10.41
CA ASN A 325 32.06 3.65 9.59
C ASN A 325 32.31 4.77 8.57
N LEU A 326 33.48 5.41 8.65
CA LEU A 326 33.88 6.49 7.77
C LEU A 326 34.00 6.09 6.28
N ARG A 327 34.10 4.77 5.99
CA ARG A 327 34.25 4.28 4.61
C ARG A 327 32.91 3.96 3.93
N SER A 328 31.95 3.43 4.65
CA SER A 328 30.67 2.97 4.08
C SER A 328 29.47 3.85 4.47
N GLY A 329 29.65 4.74 5.43
CA GLY A 329 28.54 5.53 6.00
C GLY A 329 27.58 4.72 6.86
N LEU A 330 27.68 3.38 6.90
CA LEU A 330 26.81 2.51 7.68
C LEU A 330 27.36 2.31 9.08
N PRO A 331 26.54 2.39 10.13
CA PRO A 331 26.99 2.23 11.50
C PRO A 331 27.33 0.78 11.84
N THR A 332 28.47 0.56 12.49
CA THR A 332 28.80 -0.73 13.11
C THR A 332 28.12 -0.83 14.47
N PHE A 333 27.43 -1.93 14.75
CA PHE A 333 26.74 -2.16 16.02
C PHE A 333 27.55 -3.05 16.92
N LYS A 334 27.59 -2.67 18.20
CA LYS A 334 28.20 -3.42 19.27
C LYS A 334 27.15 -3.99 20.18
N PHE A 335 27.19 -5.30 20.35
CA PHE A 335 26.39 -6.03 21.32
C PHE A 335 27.29 -6.59 22.43
N VAL A 336 26.82 -6.51 23.67
CA VAL A 336 27.56 -6.95 24.85
C VAL A 336 26.78 -8.01 25.62
N CYS A 337 27.50 -8.92 26.26
CA CYS A 337 26.92 -9.98 27.04
C CYS A 337 26.01 -9.42 28.16
N PRO A 338 24.74 -9.87 28.26
CA PRO A 338 23.78 -9.37 29.24
C PRO A 338 24.13 -9.77 30.67
N LYS A 339 24.96 -10.83 30.86
CA LYS A 339 25.44 -11.27 32.15
C LYS A 339 26.64 -10.46 32.66
N MET A 340 27.18 -9.56 31.83
CA MET A 340 28.24 -8.64 32.23
C MET A 340 27.69 -7.46 33.01
N LYS A 341 28.21 -7.21 34.21
CA LYS A 341 27.89 -6.03 35.03
C LYS A 341 29.16 -5.31 35.41
N TRP A 342 29.05 -4.03 35.65
CA TRP A 342 30.11 -3.23 36.24
C TRP A 342 30.21 -3.57 37.74
N VAL A 343 31.39 -3.95 38.17
CA VAL A 343 31.72 -4.18 39.58
C VAL A 343 32.81 -3.21 39.98
N TYR A 344 32.60 -2.49 41.05
CA TYR A 344 33.60 -1.63 41.63
C TYR A 344 34.49 -2.40 42.59
N ASP A 345 35.77 -2.52 42.28
CA ASP A 345 36.77 -3.14 43.17
C ASP A 345 37.31 -2.09 44.13
N LYS A 346 37.00 -2.27 45.41
CA LYS A 346 37.45 -1.37 46.50
C LYS A 346 38.94 -1.39 46.71
N SER A 347 39.63 -2.49 46.36
CA SER A 347 41.08 -2.66 46.58
C SER A 347 41.88 -1.90 45.54
N THR A 348 41.42 -1.88 44.28
CA THR A 348 42.06 -1.22 43.17
C THR A 348 41.47 0.17 42.86
N GLN A 349 40.39 0.53 43.54
CA GLN A 349 39.59 1.75 43.29
C GLN A 349 39.17 1.92 41.82
N LYS A 350 39.02 0.80 41.11
CA LYS A 350 38.62 0.79 39.68
C LYS A 350 37.39 -0.04 39.47
N SER A 351 36.54 0.41 38.52
CA SER A 351 35.42 -0.40 38.05
C SER A 351 35.89 -1.28 36.90
N HIS A 352 35.52 -2.56 36.95
CA HIS A 352 35.73 -3.50 35.86
C HIS A 352 34.44 -4.24 35.52
N ARG A 353 34.36 -4.83 34.34
CA ARG A 353 33.25 -5.69 33.97
C ARG A 353 33.52 -7.12 34.45
N HIS A 354 32.49 -7.75 35.00
CA HIS A 354 32.53 -9.14 35.46
C HIS A 354 31.33 -9.90 34.89
N CYS A 355 31.59 -11.16 34.43
CA CYS A 355 30.54 -12.08 34.00
C CYS A 355 30.08 -12.91 35.21
N PHE A 356 28.78 -12.90 35.48
CA PHE A 356 28.17 -13.64 36.56
C PHE A 356 27.76 -15.06 36.20
N TYR A 357 28.35 -15.60 35.12
CA TYR A 357 28.20 -17.03 34.78
C TYR A 357 29.34 -17.85 35.42
N GLU A 358 29.05 -19.03 35.97
CA GLU A 358 30.05 -19.88 36.62
C GLU A 358 31.21 -20.24 35.70
N ASN A 359 30.89 -20.50 34.41
CA ASN A 359 31.88 -20.79 33.38
C ASN A 359 31.81 -19.71 32.28
N PRO A 360 32.55 -18.62 32.39
CA PRO A 360 32.50 -17.55 31.41
C PRO A 360 32.97 -18.00 30.01
N CYS A 361 32.26 -17.64 28.97
CA CYS A 361 32.55 -18.01 27.57
C CYS A 361 33.75 -17.28 26.96
N THR A 362 34.41 -16.42 27.72
CA THR A 362 35.58 -15.64 27.29
C THR A 362 36.45 -15.29 28.50
N THR A 363 37.74 -15.28 28.28
CA THR A 363 38.73 -14.79 29.24
C THR A 363 38.92 -13.28 29.23
N SER A 364 38.25 -12.59 28.32
CA SER A 364 38.35 -11.14 28.17
C SER A 364 37.78 -10.40 29.38
N LYS A 365 38.54 -9.48 29.94
CA LYS A 365 38.10 -8.60 31.04
C LYS A 365 36.90 -7.71 30.66
N CYS A 366 36.68 -7.52 29.38
CA CYS A 366 35.53 -6.75 28.84
C CYS A 366 34.30 -7.62 28.58
N GLY A 367 34.41 -8.95 28.76
CA GLY A 367 33.38 -9.93 28.42
C GLY A 367 33.27 -10.17 26.92
N ARG A 368 32.28 -10.98 26.52
CA ARG A 368 32.02 -11.24 25.10
C ARG A 368 31.31 -10.05 24.47
N MET A 369 31.86 -9.62 23.38
CA MET A 369 31.29 -8.56 22.53
C MET A 369 31.14 -9.11 21.14
N VAL A 370 30.03 -8.77 20.47
CA VAL A 370 29.75 -9.07 19.07
C VAL A 370 29.60 -7.75 18.32
N TYR A 371 30.34 -7.64 17.23
CA TYR A 371 30.24 -6.51 16.32
C TYR A 371 29.54 -6.95 15.04
N ILE A 372 28.46 -6.28 14.68
CA ILE A 372 27.76 -6.47 13.42
C ILE A 372 28.20 -5.37 12.47
N TYR A 373 28.68 -5.79 11.31
CA TYR A 373 29.11 -4.92 10.22
C TYR A 373 28.07 -5.02 9.08
N PRO A 374 27.20 -4.04 8.91
CA PRO A 374 26.16 -4.08 7.87
C PRO A 374 26.70 -4.32 6.46
N GLU A 375 27.91 -3.83 6.17
CA GLU A 375 28.62 -4.08 4.90
C GLU A 375 28.84 -5.56 4.60
N LYS A 376 29.02 -6.37 5.65
CA LYS A 376 29.28 -7.82 5.52
C LYS A 376 28.00 -8.63 5.55
N ASP A 377 27.00 -8.14 6.26
CA ASP A 377 25.70 -8.81 6.41
C ASP A 377 24.56 -7.81 6.60
N LEU A 378 24.06 -7.31 5.47
CA LEU A 378 22.90 -6.41 5.45
C LEU A 378 21.62 -7.07 5.97
N ARG A 379 21.51 -8.40 5.86
CA ARG A 379 20.35 -9.14 6.34
C ARG A 379 20.29 -9.17 7.87
N ALA A 380 21.40 -9.36 8.53
CA ALA A 380 21.47 -9.30 9.99
C ALA A 380 21.14 -7.89 10.49
N TYR A 381 21.58 -6.86 9.74
CA TYR A 381 21.37 -5.48 10.11
C TYR A 381 20.90 -4.62 8.93
N PRO A 382 19.60 -4.48 8.73
CA PRO A 382 19.03 -3.69 7.61
C PRO A 382 18.83 -2.20 7.95
N GLY A 383 19.79 -1.55 8.61
CA GLY A 383 19.69 -0.16 9.06
C GLY A 383 18.91 0.05 10.36
N ALA A 384 18.31 -0.99 10.92
CA ALA A 384 17.61 -0.97 12.21
C ALA A 384 17.88 -2.26 12.98
N ILE A 385 17.83 -2.21 14.31
CA ILE A 385 18.04 -3.38 15.18
C ILE A 385 16.69 -4.00 15.49
N ARG A 386 16.50 -5.26 15.10
CA ARG A 386 15.28 -6.02 15.39
C ARG A 386 15.14 -6.23 16.90
N GLY A 387 13.91 -6.47 17.37
CA GLY A 387 13.61 -6.72 18.79
C GLY A 387 13.72 -5.48 19.69
N THR A 388 14.10 -4.31 19.16
CA THR A 388 14.06 -3.05 19.91
C THR A 388 12.64 -2.45 19.92
N GLU A 389 12.36 -1.58 20.89
CA GLU A 389 11.09 -0.87 20.96
C GLU A 389 10.85 -0.03 19.71
N GLU A 390 11.90 0.63 19.18
CA GLU A 390 11.84 1.37 17.91
C GLU A 390 11.41 0.46 16.76
N TRP A 391 12.04 -0.73 16.66
CA TRP A 391 11.68 -1.70 15.64
C TRP A 391 10.20 -2.10 15.74
N ASN A 392 9.77 -2.53 16.93
CA ASN A 392 8.42 -3.02 17.15
C ASN A 392 7.36 -1.97 16.86
N ASN A 393 7.59 -0.73 17.27
CA ASN A 393 6.66 0.37 17.05
C ASN A 393 6.59 0.75 15.56
N THR A 394 7.73 0.77 14.86
CA THR A 394 7.77 1.08 13.42
C THR A 394 7.19 -0.06 12.60
N TYR A 395 7.54 -1.31 12.92
CA TYR A 395 7.05 -2.47 12.15
C TYR A 395 5.53 -2.66 12.25
N LYS A 396 4.89 -2.27 13.34
CA LYS A 396 3.42 -2.27 13.48
C LYS A 396 2.73 -1.45 12.37
N ILE A 397 3.40 -0.44 11.83
CA ILE A 397 2.86 0.37 10.72
C ILE A 397 2.64 -0.48 9.46
N ARG A 398 3.37 -1.59 9.27
CA ARG A 398 3.19 -2.50 8.14
C ARG A 398 1.74 -2.97 7.97
N THR A 399 1.02 -3.20 9.07
CA THR A 399 -0.39 -3.64 9.02
C THR A 399 -1.31 -2.64 8.33
N VAL A 400 -0.83 -1.42 8.11
CA VAL A 400 -1.58 -0.38 7.41
C VAL A 400 -1.80 -0.74 5.94
N VAL A 401 -0.80 -1.37 5.30
CA VAL A 401 -0.92 -1.82 3.90
C VAL A 401 -1.96 -2.94 3.75
N GLU A 402 -2.03 -3.86 4.72
CA GLU A 402 -3.04 -4.93 4.72
C GLU A 402 -4.44 -4.36 4.89
N ARG A 403 -4.59 -3.38 5.80
CA ARG A 403 -5.87 -2.67 5.98
C ARG A 403 -6.28 -1.89 4.74
N ASP A 404 -5.32 -1.31 4.02
CA ASP A 404 -5.59 -0.61 2.78
C ASP A 404 -6.02 -1.57 1.66
N ILE A 405 -5.34 -2.70 1.50
CA ILE A 405 -5.74 -3.74 0.54
C ILE A 405 -7.17 -4.24 0.85
N ASN A 406 -7.51 -4.45 2.12
CA ASN A 406 -8.87 -4.82 2.51
C ASN A 406 -9.87 -3.69 2.24
N HIS A 407 -9.49 -2.44 2.48
CA HIS A 407 -10.32 -1.28 2.15
C HIS A 407 -10.62 -1.20 0.65
N ILE A 408 -9.61 -1.41 -0.21
CA ILE A 408 -9.78 -1.46 -1.67
C ILE A 408 -10.74 -2.59 -2.06
N LYS A 409 -10.55 -3.77 -1.50
CA LYS A 409 -11.35 -4.95 -1.82
C LYS A 409 -12.81 -4.78 -1.40
N ASP A 410 -13.03 -4.40 -0.15
CA ASP A 410 -14.35 -4.45 0.47
C ASP A 410 -15.11 -3.12 0.32
N ASN A 411 -14.44 -2.00 0.59
CA ASN A 411 -15.10 -0.69 0.60
C ASN A 411 -15.09 -0.01 -0.78
N LEU A 412 -14.02 -0.19 -1.57
CA LEU A 412 -13.92 0.38 -2.92
C LEU A 412 -14.32 -0.62 -4.02
N CYS A 413 -15.04 -1.67 -3.65
CA CYS A 413 -15.75 -2.61 -4.53
C CYS A 413 -14.88 -3.47 -5.44
N LEU A 414 -13.61 -3.72 -5.11
CA LEU A 414 -12.78 -4.58 -5.95
C LEU A 414 -13.14 -6.06 -5.82
N ALA A 415 -13.43 -6.55 -4.60
CA ALA A 415 -13.75 -7.97 -4.34
C ALA A 415 -15.08 -8.41 -4.93
N GLY A 416 -16.06 -7.53 -5.03
CA GLY A 416 -17.40 -7.83 -5.57
C GLY A 416 -17.47 -7.92 -7.11
N ARG A 417 -16.36 -7.72 -7.81
CA ARG A 417 -16.35 -7.71 -9.28
C ARG A 417 -16.43 -9.12 -9.85
N ARG A 418 -17.41 -9.32 -10.74
CA ARG A 418 -17.59 -10.58 -11.48
C ARG A 418 -16.86 -10.58 -12.83
N THR A 419 -16.08 -9.52 -13.12
CA THR A 419 -15.37 -9.44 -14.40
C THR A 419 -14.17 -10.40 -14.41
N GLN A 420 -14.00 -11.09 -15.52
CA GLN A 420 -12.84 -11.93 -15.80
C GLN A 420 -11.86 -11.25 -16.77
N ASN A 421 -12.23 -10.07 -17.29
CA ASN A 421 -11.40 -9.32 -18.21
C ASN A 421 -10.32 -8.57 -17.44
N GLU A 422 -9.06 -8.84 -17.77
CA GLU A 422 -7.87 -8.28 -17.15
C GLU A 422 -7.84 -6.74 -17.17
N LYS A 423 -8.05 -6.14 -18.35
CA LYS A 423 -8.02 -4.66 -18.50
C LYS A 423 -9.11 -3.99 -17.67
N THR A 424 -10.30 -4.58 -17.62
CA THR A 424 -11.40 -4.05 -16.81
C THR A 424 -11.06 -4.12 -15.32
N LEU A 425 -10.48 -5.23 -14.86
CA LEU A 425 -10.08 -5.39 -13.46
C LEU A 425 -8.94 -4.44 -13.09
N HIS A 426 -7.97 -4.27 -13.97
CA HIS A 426 -6.88 -3.31 -13.80
C HIS A 426 -7.41 -1.87 -13.70
N ALA A 427 -8.33 -1.49 -14.59
CA ALA A 427 -8.98 -0.18 -14.52
C ALA A 427 -9.79 0.00 -13.21
N ASP A 428 -10.48 -1.04 -12.74
CA ASP A 428 -11.20 -1.00 -11.47
C ASP A 428 -10.27 -0.80 -10.29
N LEU A 429 -9.08 -1.39 -10.31
CA LEU A 429 -8.05 -1.21 -9.28
C LEU A 429 -7.51 0.22 -9.29
N ILE A 430 -7.18 0.78 -10.46
CA ILE A 430 -6.73 2.17 -10.60
C ILE A 430 -7.81 3.14 -10.13
N LEU A 431 -9.07 2.93 -10.51
CA LEU A 431 -10.19 3.77 -10.08
C LEU A 431 -10.42 3.70 -8.56
N ALA A 432 -10.13 2.58 -7.91
CA ALA A 432 -10.14 2.49 -6.46
C ALA A 432 -9.04 3.39 -5.85
N GLY A 433 -7.84 3.36 -6.41
CA GLY A 433 -6.75 4.26 -6.03
C GLY A 433 -7.11 5.74 -6.24
N ILE A 434 -7.65 6.10 -7.40
CA ILE A 434 -8.13 7.47 -7.69
C ILE A 434 -9.15 7.92 -6.64
N THR A 435 -10.11 7.06 -6.30
CA THR A 435 -11.15 7.38 -5.30
C THR A 435 -10.53 7.62 -3.92
N GLN A 436 -9.55 6.82 -3.51
CA GLN A 436 -8.84 7.03 -2.25
C GLN A 436 -8.08 8.36 -2.25
N LEU A 437 -7.41 8.71 -3.35
CA LEU A 437 -6.65 9.97 -3.43
C LEU A 437 -7.58 11.19 -3.45
N ILE A 438 -8.73 11.13 -4.11
CA ILE A 438 -9.78 12.16 -4.02
C ILE A 438 -10.29 12.29 -2.59
N THR A 439 -10.42 11.17 -1.85
CA THR A 439 -10.78 11.20 -0.43
C THR A 439 -9.76 12.00 0.38
N VAL A 440 -8.46 11.84 0.11
CA VAL A 440 -7.39 12.63 0.77
C VAL A 440 -7.55 14.12 0.46
N VAL A 441 -7.74 14.47 -0.82
CA VAL A 441 -7.92 15.89 -1.23
C VAL A 441 -9.14 16.51 -0.56
N LEU A 442 -10.27 15.80 -0.51
CA LEU A 442 -11.46 16.31 0.15
C LEU A 442 -11.25 16.48 1.64
N ALA A 443 -10.71 15.47 2.31
CA ALA A 443 -10.45 15.50 3.75
C ALA A 443 -9.54 16.68 4.16
N ASP A 444 -8.53 16.98 3.33
CA ASP A 444 -7.66 18.13 3.50
C ASP A 444 -8.42 19.46 3.32
N LYS A 445 -9.15 19.61 2.22
CA LYS A 445 -9.90 20.84 1.89
C LYS A 445 -10.99 21.19 2.92
N ILE A 446 -11.59 20.18 3.57
CA ILE A 446 -12.55 20.40 4.65
C ILE A 446 -11.90 20.47 6.04
N ASN A 447 -10.56 20.33 6.11
CA ASN A 447 -9.76 20.29 7.34
C ASN A 447 -10.20 19.20 8.34
N HIS A 448 -10.56 18.01 7.82
CA HIS A 448 -10.98 16.83 8.56
C HIS A 448 -10.11 15.63 8.23
N HIS A 449 -8.85 15.64 8.66
CA HIS A 449 -7.85 14.64 8.34
C HIS A 449 -8.15 13.24 8.89
N GLU A 450 -9.11 13.10 9.81
CA GLU A 450 -9.63 11.81 10.25
C GLU A 450 -10.31 11.02 9.12
N TYR A 451 -10.82 11.70 8.10
CA TYR A 451 -11.53 11.09 6.96
C TYR A 451 -10.63 10.74 5.76
N ILE A 452 -9.31 10.90 5.85
CA ILE A 452 -8.37 10.64 4.71
C ILE A 452 -8.45 9.23 4.13
N ARG A 453 -9.03 8.29 4.85
CA ARG A 453 -9.20 6.90 4.38
C ARG A 453 -10.59 6.57 3.90
N SER A 454 -11.61 7.26 4.39
CA SER A 454 -13.00 6.95 4.05
C SER A 454 -13.90 8.14 4.29
N LEU A 455 -14.73 8.45 3.29
CA LEU A 455 -15.76 9.49 3.36
C LEU A 455 -17.11 8.95 3.89
N LYS A 456 -17.20 7.65 4.21
CA LYS A 456 -18.47 7.05 4.69
C LYS A 456 -19.11 7.77 5.86
N PRO A 457 -18.36 8.28 6.86
CA PRO A 457 -18.98 9.04 7.94
C PRO A 457 -19.65 10.36 7.52
N LEU A 458 -19.31 10.89 6.34
CA LEU A 458 -19.91 12.11 5.78
C LEU A 458 -21.18 11.84 4.97
N ILE A 459 -21.46 10.57 4.65
CA ILE A 459 -22.63 10.15 3.86
C ILE A 459 -23.83 9.86 4.76
N ALA A 460 -23.57 9.52 6.03
CA ALA A 460 -24.58 9.09 7.00
C ALA A 460 -25.40 10.26 7.54
#